data_ef2b2181bd473e885ce152ae4965f831
#
_entry.id   ef2b2181bd473e885ce152ae4965f831
#
_cell.length_a   1.000
_cell.length_b   1.000
_cell.length_c   1.000
_cell.angle_alpha   90.00
_cell.angle_beta   90.00
_cell.angle_gamma   90.00
#
_symmetry.space_group_name_H-M   'P 1'
#
loop_
_entity.id
_entity.type
_entity.pdbx_description
1 polymer ?
#
loop_
_entity_poly.entity_id
_entity_poly.type
_entity_poly.pdbx_seq_one_letter_code
_entity_poly.pdbx_strand_id
1 'polypeptide(L)'
;EIMPSLVGSEMCIRDRLNEDASNVSQGQKQLLTIARAILADNKILILDEATSSVDTRTEIEIQKAMDNLMKGRTSFVIAHRLSTIRDADLILVMKDGDIIEQGRHEELLTAGGFYANLYNSQFEDVVA
;
A
#
# COMPACT_ATOMS: atom_id res chain seq x y z
N GLU A 1 7.50 -22.24 5.26
CA GLU A 1 8.51 -22.62 4.29
C GLU A 1 7.95 -22.67 2.88
N ILE A 2 8.65 -22.07 1.92
CA ILE A 2 8.19 -21.94 0.52
C ILE A 2 8.47 -23.22 -0.27
N MET A 3 9.44 -24.01 0.13
CA MET A 3 9.92 -25.18 -0.62
C MET A 3 8.85 -26.24 -0.95
N PRO A 4 7.95 -26.62 -0.05
CA PRO A 4 6.91 -27.61 -0.39
C PRO A 4 5.98 -27.15 -1.50
N SER A 5 5.64 -25.87 -1.56
CA SER A 5 4.80 -25.33 -2.63
C SER A 5 5.56 -25.15 -3.94
N LEU A 6 6.88 -25.12 -3.91
CA LEU A 6 7.73 -25.01 -5.09
C LEU A 6 8.02 -26.35 -5.73
N VAL A 7 7.91 -27.47 -5.01
CA VAL A 7 8.19 -28.82 -5.56
C VAL A 7 7.26 -29.15 -6.73
N GLY A 8 5.99 -28.74 -6.67
CA GLY A 8 5.07 -28.91 -7.79
C GLY A 8 5.15 -27.79 -8.84
N SER A 9 5.99 -26.81 -8.61
CA SER A 9 6.07 -25.56 -9.42
C SER A 9 7.46 -25.28 -9.95
N GLU A 10 8.30 -26.31 -10.07
CA GLU A 10 9.68 -26.13 -10.55
C GLU A 10 9.73 -25.45 -11.92
N MET A 11 8.78 -25.72 -12.79
CA MET A 11 8.66 -25.05 -14.08
C MET A 11 8.32 -23.57 -13.90
N CYS A 12 7.52 -23.20 -12.89
CA CYS A 12 7.18 -21.81 -12.61
C CYS A 12 8.37 -21.02 -12.05
N ILE A 13 9.27 -21.66 -11.30
CA ILE A 13 10.50 -21.03 -10.79
C ILE A 13 11.43 -20.63 -11.96
N ARG A 14 11.42 -21.42 -13.00
CA ARG A 14 12.23 -21.17 -14.21
C ARG A 14 11.54 -20.24 -15.20
N ASP A 15 10.24 -20.01 -15.03
CA ASP A 15 9.53 -19.05 -15.83
C ASP A 15 10.11 -17.66 -15.60
N ARG A 16 10.38 -16.96 -16.68
CA ARG A 16 10.85 -15.60 -16.62
C ARG A 16 9.67 -14.65 -16.75
N LEU A 17 9.68 -13.60 -15.96
CA LEU A 17 8.82 -12.46 -16.22
C LEU A 17 9.29 -11.80 -17.52
N ASN A 18 8.36 -11.45 -18.39
CA ASN A 18 8.66 -10.60 -19.53
C ASN A 18 9.18 -9.26 -19.03
N GLU A 19 9.91 -8.53 -19.87
CA GLU A 19 10.41 -7.19 -19.50
C GLU A 19 9.29 -6.29 -18.98
N ASP A 20 8.11 -6.39 -19.59
CA ASP A 20 6.90 -5.66 -19.17
C ASP A 20 6.11 -6.37 -18.06
N ALA A 21 6.56 -7.54 -17.63
CA ALA A 21 5.82 -8.42 -16.73
C ALA A 21 4.38 -8.70 -17.21
N SER A 22 4.16 -8.77 -18.51
CA SER A 22 2.84 -8.94 -19.13
C SER A 22 2.22 -10.33 -18.92
N ASN A 23 3.03 -11.32 -18.49
CA ASN A 23 2.60 -12.68 -18.20
C ASN A 23 2.00 -12.85 -16.78
N VAL A 24 1.91 -11.79 -16.01
CA VAL A 24 1.32 -11.78 -14.68
C VAL A 24 0.27 -10.67 -14.56
N SER A 25 -0.72 -10.86 -13.67
CA SER A 25 -1.71 -9.84 -13.38
C SER A 25 -1.11 -8.65 -12.61
N GLN A 26 -1.80 -7.52 -12.60
CA GLN A 26 -1.37 -6.33 -11.87
C GLN A 26 -1.25 -6.60 -10.36
N GLY A 27 -2.21 -7.36 -9.78
CA GLY A 27 -2.14 -7.77 -8.38
C GLY A 27 -0.95 -8.67 -8.07
N GLN A 28 -0.66 -9.62 -8.97
CA GLN A 28 0.52 -10.49 -8.85
C GLN A 28 1.83 -9.70 -8.93
N LYS A 29 1.91 -8.69 -9.78
CA LYS A 29 3.07 -7.78 -9.83
C LYS A 29 3.30 -7.08 -8.50
N GLN A 30 2.25 -6.59 -7.86
CA GLN A 30 2.35 -5.95 -6.56
C GLN A 30 2.80 -6.93 -5.47
N LEU A 31 2.25 -8.14 -5.43
CA LEU A 31 2.67 -9.18 -4.48
C LEU A 31 4.14 -9.55 -4.66
N LEU A 32 4.63 -9.66 -5.89
CA LEU A 32 6.05 -9.91 -6.17
C LEU A 32 6.93 -8.75 -5.70
N THR A 33 6.50 -7.53 -5.88
CA THR A 33 7.22 -6.34 -5.40
C THR A 33 7.31 -6.33 -3.86
N ILE A 34 6.22 -6.67 -3.17
CA ILE A 34 6.20 -6.78 -1.71
C ILE A 34 7.14 -7.90 -1.25
N ALA A 35 7.12 -9.05 -1.91
CA ALA A 35 8.04 -10.16 -1.61
C ALA A 35 9.51 -9.74 -1.73
N ARG A 36 9.86 -8.98 -2.75
CA ARG A 36 11.21 -8.42 -2.91
C ARG A 36 11.58 -7.50 -1.75
N ALA A 37 10.67 -6.66 -1.30
CA ALA A 37 10.90 -5.76 -0.18
C ALA A 37 11.11 -6.53 1.14
N ILE A 38 10.37 -7.62 1.35
CA ILE A 38 10.55 -8.50 2.51
C ILE A 38 11.94 -9.14 2.49
N LEU A 39 12.37 -9.65 1.35
CA LEU A 39 13.67 -10.28 1.19
C LEU A 39 14.83 -9.30 1.37
N ALA A 40 14.65 -8.06 0.96
CA ALA A 40 15.64 -7.01 1.13
C ALA A 40 15.84 -6.57 2.59
N ASP A 41 14.83 -6.79 3.44
CA ASP A 41 14.85 -6.49 4.88
C ASP A 41 15.35 -5.08 5.24
N ASN A 42 14.91 -4.10 4.47
CA ASN A 42 15.24 -2.69 4.70
C ASN A 42 14.45 -2.13 5.88
N LYS A 43 15.08 -1.26 6.65
CA LYS A 43 14.46 -0.61 7.82
C LYS A 43 13.52 0.53 7.44
N ILE A 44 13.70 1.10 6.27
CA ILE A 44 12.88 2.19 5.74
C ILE A 44 12.22 1.71 4.46
N LEU A 45 10.94 1.89 4.37
CA LEU A 45 10.13 1.54 3.21
C LEU A 45 9.46 2.79 2.64
N ILE A 46 9.39 2.86 1.33
CA ILE A 46 8.57 3.84 0.62
C ILE A 46 7.61 3.04 -0.26
N LEU A 47 6.33 3.18 0.00
CA LEU A 47 5.28 2.44 -0.67
C LEU A 47 4.32 3.39 -1.37
N ASP A 48 4.04 3.12 -2.63
CA ASP A 48 2.97 3.79 -3.37
C ASP A 48 1.79 2.83 -3.51
N GLU A 49 0.67 3.18 -2.88
CA GLU A 49 -0.52 2.35 -2.82
C GLU A 49 -1.41 2.60 -4.05
N ALA A 50 -1.13 1.93 -5.15
CA ALA A 50 -1.90 2.02 -6.38
C ALA A 50 -2.58 0.68 -6.71
N THR A 51 -3.82 0.49 -6.22
CA THR A 51 -4.59 -0.76 -6.38
C THR A 51 -5.83 -0.62 -7.25
N SER A 52 -5.98 0.45 -8.00
CA SER A 52 -7.21 0.78 -8.75
C SER A 52 -7.62 -0.23 -9.82
N SER A 53 -6.69 -1.06 -10.30
CA SER A 53 -6.92 -2.05 -11.35
C SER A 53 -6.91 -3.51 -10.83
N VAL A 54 -7.01 -3.70 -9.52
CA VAL A 54 -6.92 -5.00 -8.86
C VAL A 54 -8.29 -5.41 -8.33
N ASP A 55 -8.65 -6.69 -8.43
CA ASP A 55 -9.89 -7.21 -7.88
C ASP A 55 -9.87 -7.19 -6.34
N THR A 56 -11.06 -7.14 -5.74
CA THR A 56 -11.22 -7.00 -4.28
C THR A 56 -10.52 -8.09 -3.49
N ARG A 57 -10.55 -9.31 -3.95
CA ARG A 57 -9.92 -10.45 -3.25
C ARG A 57 -8.40 -10.29 -3.19
N THR A 58 -7.79 -10.03 -4.32
CA THR A 58 -6.34 -9.78 -4.42
C THR A 58 -5.94 -8.54 -3.66
N GLU A 59 -6.78 -7.51 -3.64
CA GLU A 59 -6.59 -6.29 -2.88
C GLU A 59 -6.47 -6.55 -1.37
N ILE A 60 -7.32 -7.42 -0.82
CA ILE A 60 -7.26 -7.81 0.59
C ILE A 60 -5.94 -8.54 0.90
N GLU A 61 -5.50 -9.42 0.01
CA GLU A 61 -4.23 -10.14 0.16
C GLU A 61 -3.04 -9.18 0.12
N ILE A 62 -3.05 -8.22 -0.79
CA ILE A 62 -2.03 -7.17 -0.90
C ILE A 62 -1.99 -6.34 0.38
N GLN A 63 -3.15 -5.93 0.90
CA GLN A 63 -3.23 -5.14 2.12
C GLN A 63 -2.62 -5.88 3.32
N LYS A 64 -2.95 -7.15 3.49
CA LYS A 64 -2.37 -7.98 4.55
C LYS A 64 -0.86 -8.13 4.42
N ALA A 65 -0.36 -8.31 3.21
CA ALA A 65 1.06 -8.40 2.94
C ALA A 65 1.77 -7.08 3.25
N MET A 66 1.18 -5.96 2.89
CA MET A 66 1.72 -4.62 3.20
C MET A 66 1.73 -4.36 4.70
N ASP A 67 0.67 -4.71 5.42
CA ASP A 67 0.59 -4.55 6.88
C ASP A 67 1.70 -5.35 7.57
N ASN A 68 1.96 -6.57 7.12
CA ASN A 68 3.04 -7.38 7.64
C ASN A 68 4.42 -6.79 7.32
N LEU A 69 4.59 -6.25 6.11
CA LEU A 69 5.83 -5.63 5.67
C LEU A 69 6.16 -4.37 6.49
N MET A 70 5.16 -3.59 6.85
CA MET A 70 5.33 -2.35 7.62
C MET A 70 5.67 -2.57 9.09
N LYS A 71 5.38 -3.76 9.64
CA LYS A 71 5.68 -4.06 11.05
C LYS A 71 7.18 -3.99 11.34
N GLY A 72 7.55 -3.25 12.40
CA GLY A 72 8.93 -3.10 12.83
C GLY A 72 9.81 -2.25 11.91
N ARG A 73 9.21 -1.53 10.97
CA ARG A 73 9.91 -0.67 10.01
C ARG A 73 9.31 0.73 9.99
N THR A 74 10.12 1.70 9.58
CA THR A 74 9.63 3.05 9.27
C THR A 74 9.12 3.05 7.84
N SER A 75 7.83 3.32 7.66
CA SER A 75 7.18 3.26 6.35
C SER A 75 6.62 4.61 5.95
N PHE A 76 6.94 5.05 4.75
CA PHE A 76 6.32 6.20 4.09
C PHE A 76 5.37 5.66 3.04
N VAL A 77 4.09 5.92 3.20
CA VAL A 77 3.05 5.39 2.30
C VAL A 77 2.36 6.53 1.59
N ILE A 78 2.36 6.48 0.26
CA ILE A 78 1.50 7.34 -0.55
C ILE A 78 0.14 6.66 -0.58
N ALA A 79 -0.76 7.09 0.30
CA ALA A 79 -2.00 6.39 0.55
C ALA A 79 -3.11 6.84 -0.41
N HIS A 80 -3.82 5.86 -0.95
CA HIS A 80 -5.00 6.05 -1.78
C HIS A 80 -6.27 5.47 -1.11
N ARG A 81 -6.11 4.81 0.04
CA ARG A 81 -7.18 4.15 0.77
C ARG A 81 -7.39 4.80 2.12
N LEU A 82 -8.66 4.94 2.47
CA LEU A 82 -9.06 5.54 3.74
C LEU A 82 -8.48 4.81 4.95
N SER A 83 -8.49 3.48 4.94
CA SER A 83 -7.96 2.67 6.04
C SER A 83 -6.49 2.96 6.31
N THR A 84 -5.68 3.02 5.26
CA THR A 84 -4.25 3.33 5.38
C THR A 84 -4.02 4.71 5.98
N ILE A 85 -4.82 5.70 5.57
CA ILE A 85 -4.72 7.07 6.09
C ILE A 85 -5.10 7.12 7.57
N ARG A 86 -6.23 6.50 7.95
CA ARG A 86 -6.74 6.52 9.33
C ARG A 86 -5.78 5.86 10.32
N ASP A 87 -5.17 4.78 9.92
CA ASP A 87 -4.32 3.95 10.78
C ASP A 87 -2.86 4.42 10.82
N ALA A 88 -2.52 5.47 10.06
CA ALA A 88 -1.19 6.04 10.06
C ALA A 88 -0.84 6.71 11.40
N ASP A 89 0.39 6.53 11.85
CA ASP A 89 0.90 7.20 13.06
C ASP A 89 1.05 8.71 12.87
N LEU A 90 1.40 9.12 11.64
CA LEU A 90 1.53 10.51 11.24
C LEU A 90 1.08 10.67 9.80
N ILE A 91 0.19 11.61 9.58
CA ILE A 91 -0.28 12.00 8.24
C ILE A 91 0.41 13.31 7.87
N LEU A 92 1.01 13.33 6.69
CA LEU A 92 1.59 14.52 6.08
C LEU A 92 0.69 14.95 4.92
N VAL A 93 0.12 16.12 5.02
CA VAL A 93 -0.73 16.69 3.96
C VAL A 93 0.11 17.62 3.11
N MET A 94 0.25 17.27 1.85
CA MET A 94 1.08 18.00 0.90
C MET A 94 0.22 18.76 -0.11
N LYS A 95 0.64 19.99 -0.39
CA LYS A 95 0.06 20.81 -1.45
C LYS A 95 1.15 21.66 -2.09
N ASP A 96 1.18 21.66 -3.42
CA ASP A 96 2.13 22.45 -4.22
C ASP A 96 3.62 22.22 -3.82
N GLY A 97 3.93 20.99 -3.41
CA GLY A 97 5.28 20.60 -3.00
C GLY A 97 5.62 20.85 -1.54
N ASP A 98 4.74 21.50 -0.79
CA ASP A 98 4.94 21.81 0.62
C ASP A 98 4.05 20.98 1.53
N ILE A 99 4.53 20.73 2.75
CA ILE A 99 3.73 20.12 3.82
C ILE A 99 2.94 21.25 4.50
N ILE A 100 1.62 21.23 4.30
CA ILE A 100 0.72 22.27 4.83
C ILE A 100 0.07 21.89 6.16
N GLU A 101 -0.08 20.60 6.42
CA GLU A 101 -0.64 20.08 7.67
C GLU A 101 0.07 18.77 8.03
N GLN A 102 0.13 18.49 9.33
CA GLN A 102 0.65 17.22 9.83
C GLN A 102 -0.02 16.86 11.16
N GLY A 103 -0.24 15.58 11.39
CA GLY A 103 -0.85 15.08 12.62
C GLY A 103 -1.50 13.72 12.41
N ARG A 104 -2.25 13.29 13.40
CA ARG A 104 -3.08 12.09 13.31
C ARG A 104 -4.42 12.41 12.69
N HIS A 105 -5.10 11.37 12.21
CA HIS A 105 -6.41 11.48 11.59
C HIS A 105 -7.41 12.34 12.40
N GLU A 106 -7.58 12.02 13.66
CA GLU A 106 -8.51 12.73 14.55
C GLU A 106 -8.12 14.20 14.77
N GLU A 107 -6.83 14.45 14.90
CA GLU A 107 -6.30 15.82 15.09
C GLU A 107 -6.57 16.69 13.85
N LEU A 108 -6.31 16.14 12.68
CA LEU A 108 -6.51 16.85 11.42
C LEU A 108 -7.99 17.08 11.08
N LEU A 109 -8.87 16.14 11.43
CA LEU A 109 -10.31 16.34 11.30
C LEU A 109 -10.81 17.45 12.23
N THR A 110 -10.36 17.43 13.48
CA THR A 110 -10.75 18.44 14.48
C THR A 110 -10.24 19.84 14.09
N ALA A 111 -9.08 19.91 13.47
CA ALA A 111 -8.51 21.19 13.00
C ALA A 111 -9.36 21.86 11.90
N GLY A 112 -10.17 21.08 11.17
CA GLY A 112 -11.07 21.63 10.15
C GLY A 112 -10.37 22.29 8.95
N GLY A 113 -9.13 21.90 8.68
CA GLY A 113 -8.33 22.48 7.61
C GLY A 113 -8.48 21.78 6.26
N PHE A 114 -7.43 21.82 5.46
CA PHE A 114 -7.41 21.22 4.13
C PHE A 114 -7.71 19.71 4.16
N TYR A 115 -7.10 18.99 5.12
CA TYR A 115 -7.31 17.55 5.28
C TYR A 115 -8.79 17.23 5.57
N ALA A 116 -9.43 17.95 6.50
CA ALA A 116 -10.82 17.72 6.85
C ALA A 116 -11.75 17.97 5.66
N ASN A 117 -11.51 19.03 4.89
CA ASN A 117 -12.27 19.32 3.68
C ASN A 117 -12.10 18.23 2.62
N LEU A 118 -10.87 17.77 2.41
CA LEU A 118 -10.58 16.71 1.45
C LEU A 118 -11.23 15.39 1.88
N TYR A 119 -11.14 15.07 3.16
CA TYR A 119 -11.73 13.86 3.72
C TYR A 119 -13.25 13.86 3.53
N ASN A 120 -13.92 14.93 3.92
CA ASN A 120 -15.37 15.06 3.80
C ASN A 120 -15.84 15.00 2.34
N SER A 121 -15.09 15.61 1.42
CA SER A 121 -15.46 15.59 -0.01
C SER A 121 -15.27 14.24 -0.68
N GLN A 122 -14.34 13.41 -0.20
CA GLN A 122 -14.03 12.13 -0.85
C GLN A 122 -14.65 10.91 -0.17
N PHE A 123 -14.94 11.01 1.11
CA PHE A 123 -15.29 9.84 1.91
C PHE A 123 -16.62 9.93 2.66
N GLU A 124 -17.19 11.13 2.86
CA GLU A 124 -18.52 11.25 3.48
C GLU A 124 -19.64 10.79 2.54
N ASP A 125 -19.47 10.94 1.23
CA ASP A 125 -20.46 10.49 0.24
C ASP A 125 -20.59 8.96 0.17
N VAL A 126 -19.68 8.21 0.78
CA VAL A 126 -19.70 6.74 0.78
C VAL A 126 -20.45 6.18 1.99
N VAL A 127 -20.78 6.99 2.97
CA VAL A 127 -21.44 6.57 4.23
C VAL A 127 -22.93 6.95 4.28
N ALA A 128 -23.35 7.63 3.29
CA ALA A 128 -24.78 8.03 3.17
C ALA A 128 -25.66 6.91 2.59
#